data_cd063443d7347c88370facdacc38ba0e
#
_entry.id   cd063443d7347c88370facdacc38ba0e
#
_cell.length_a   1.000
_cell.length_b   1.000
_cell.length_c   1.000
_cell.angle_alpha   90.00
_cell.angle_beta   90.00
_cell.angle_gamma   90.00
#
_symmetry.space_group_name_H-M   'P 1'
#
loop_
_entity.id
_entity.type
_entity.pdbx_description
1 polymer ?
#
loop_
_entity_poly.entity_id
_entity_poly.type
_entity_poly.pdbx_seq_one_letter_code
_entity_poly.pdbx_strand_id
1 'polypeptide(L)'
;MISIEGLSVEFSAKPLFRNVSFVVNDRDRIALVGKNGAGKSTMLKIICGMQKPTDGKVAIPNDTTIGYLPQVMILQDNTTVKEEARKAFSYVTKMKARIDDLNRQLTERTDYESESYAALVEKFTQEHDRFMMLGGDNYEAEIERTLTGLGFLRTDFDRPTSEFSGGWRMRIELAKILLRRPDILLLDEPTNHLDIESIGWLERFLQQSAKAVVLVSHDRAFINNVTNRTIEITCGQVNDYRVKYDEYIKLRDERHEQQLRAYENQQKEIADIKDFIERFRYKPTKAVQEIGRAHV
;
A
#
# COMPACT_ATOMS: atom_id res chain seq x y z
N MET A 1 -9.53 9.19 -1.98
CA MET A 1 -8.39 10.06 -1.57
C MET A 1 -8.12 9.89 -0.08
N ILE A 2 -6.88 9.61 0.36
CA ILE A 2 -6.46 9.55 1.79
C ILE A 2 -5.55 10.73 2.07
N SER A 3 -5.75 11.44 3.19
CA SER A 3 -4.86 12.51 3.67
C SER A 3 -4.07 12.04 4.89
N ILE A 4 -2.77 12.18 4.84
CA ILE A 4 -1.84 11.97 5.94
C ILE A 4 -1.41 13.36 6.42
N GLU A 5 -1.65 13.68 7.71
CA GLU A 5 -1.48 15.03 8.26
C GLU A 5 -0.65 15.00 9.52
N GLY A 6 0.53 15.64 9.48
CA GLY A 6 1.41 15.84 10.62
C GLY A 6 1.90 14.57 11.31
N LEU A 7 1.99 13.45 10.56
CA LEU A 7 2.24 12.13 11.11
C LEU A 7 3.63 12.04 11.73
N SER A 8 3.70 11.61 12.99
CA SER A 8 4.94 11.37 13.71
C SER A 8 4.93 10.00 14.37
N VAL A 9 6.06 9.32 14.33
CA VAL A 9 6.25 8.01 14.96
C VAL A 9 7.56 7.97 15.69
N GLU A 10 7.51 7.53 16.94
CA GLU A 10 8.67 7.33 17.81
C GLU A 10 8.68 5.93 18.40
N PHE A 11 9.85 5.30 18.45
CA PHE A 11 10.08 4.04 19.15
C PHE A 11 11.17 4.25 20.20
N SER A 12 10.87 3.94 21.47
CA SER A 12 11.83 4.08 22.58
C SER A 12 12.50 5.46 22.62
N ALA A 13 11.71 6.53 22.47
CA ALA A 13 12.15 7.93 22.43
C ALA A 13 13.07 8.29 21.22
N LYS A 14 13.17 7.40 20.22
CA LYS A 14 13.85 7.72 18.96
C LYS A 14 12.82 7.96 17.87
N PRO A 15 12.82 9.13 17.23
CA PRO A 15 11.91 9.41 16.14
C PRO A 15 12.27 8.59 14.91
N LEU A 16 11.27 7.93 14.34
CA LEU A 16 11.38 7.26 13.05
C LEU A 16 11.16 8.28 11.93
N PHE A 17 10.09 9.06 12.06
CA PHE A 17 9.81 10.24 11.24
C PHE A 17 8.92 11.23 12.02
N ARG A 18 8.96 12.51 11.64
CA ARG A 18 8.23 13.60 12.31
C ARG A 18 7.55 14.51 11.32
N ASN A 19 6.32 14.91 11.67
CA ASN A 19 5.52 15.90 10.95
C ASN A 19 5.40 15.63 9.44
N VAL A 20 5.11 14.37 9.10
CA VAL A 20 4.98 13.92 7.72
C VAL A 20 3.56 14.18 7.23
N SER A 21 3.45 14.84 6.07
CA SER A 21 2.15 15.11 5.44
C SER A 21 2.23 14.85 3.94
N PHE A 22 1.28 14.08 3.43
CA PHE A 22 1.06 13.87 2.00
C PHE A 22 -0.33 13.32 1.74
N VAL A 23 -0.74 13.30 0.50
CA VAL A 23 -2.06 12.83 0.08
C VAL A 23 -1.90 11.71 -0.93
N VAL A 24 -2.70 10.66 -0.78
CA VAL A 24 -2.86 9.59 -1.78
C VAL A 24 -4.15 9.85 -2.53
N ASN A 25 -4.05 10.19 -3.81
CA ASN A 25 -5.20 10.44 -4.68
C ASN A 25 -5.67 9.15 -5.36
N ASP A 26 -6.87 9.18 -5.91
CA ASP A 26 -7.36 8.12 -6.77
C ASP A 26 -6.45 8.03 -8.02
N ARG A 27 -6.05 6.81 -8.38
CA ARG A 27 -5.10 6.49 -9.45
C ARG A 27 -3.64 6.85 -9.19
N ASP A 28 -3.27 7.34 -8.00
CA ASP A 28 -1.86 7.45 -7.62
C ASP A 28 -1.24 6.06 -7.53
N ARG A 29 -0.06 5.91 -8.12
CA ARG A 29 0.78 4.71 -7.99
C ARG A 29 2.11 5.15 -7.39
N ILE A 30 2.20 5.01 -6.07
CA ILE A 30 3.27 5.58 -5.27
C ILE A 30 4.30 4.51 -4.94
N ALA A 31 5.56 4.77 -5.27
CA ALA A 31 6.70 4.06 -4.71
C ALA A 31 7.08 4.69 -3.36
N LEU A 32 6.96 3.94 -2.28
CA LEU A 32 7.46 4.38 -0.97
C LEU A 32 8.87 3.85 -0.77
N VAL A 33 9.87 4.75 -0.84
CA VAL A 33 11.28 4.40 -0.82
C VAL A 33 12.01 4.97 0.38
N GLY A 34 13.18 4.42 0.70
CA GLY A 34 14.02 4.86 1.82
C GLY A 34 14.92 3.73 2.31
N LYS A 35 15.89 4.04 3.15
CA LYS A 35 16.80 3.06 3.75
C LYS A 35 16.03 2.01 4.56
N ASN A 36 16.66 0.83 4.80
CA ASN A 36 16.10 -0.14 5.70
C ASN A 36 15.99 0.47 7.11
N GLY A 37 14.83 0.24 7.76
CA GLY A 37 14.52 0.87 9.05
C GLY A 37 14.01 2.31 8.96
N ALA A 38 13.86 2.94 7.78
CA ALA A 38 13.33 4.30 7.64
C ALA A 38 11.83 4.44 8.00
N GLY A 39 11.10 3.32 8.17
CA GLY A 39 9.70 3.36 8.56
C GLY A 39 8.70 3.07 7.43
N LYS A 40 9.14 2.53 6.29
CA LYS A 40 8.26 2.20 5.15
C LYS A 40 7.09 1.30 5.55
N SER A 41 7.37 0.12 6.10
CA SER A 41 6.33 -0.82 6.56
C SER A 41 5.48 -0.25 7.71
N THR A 42 6.07 0.56 8.59
CA THR A 42 5.35 1.27 9.65
C THR A 42 4.34 2.27 9.06
N MET A 43 4.74 3.02 8.04
CA MET A 43 3.86 3.93 7.32
C MET A 43 2.67 3.19 6.71
N LEU A 44 2.90 2.06 6.03
CA LEU A 44 1.82 1.24 5.47
C LEU A 44 0.87 0.73 6.56
N LYS A 45 1.41 0.24 7.70
CA LYS A 45 0.60 -0.22 8.85
C LYS A 45 -0.25 0.89 9.47
N ILE A 46 0.24 2.12 9.48
CA ILE A 46 -0.52 3.26 9.99
C ILE A 46 -1.62 3.64 9.00
N ILE A 47 -1.34 3.69 7.71
CA ILE A 47 -2.34 4.00 6.68
C ILE A 47 -3.48 2.97 6.69
N CYS A 48 -3.19 1.68 6.90
CA CYS A 48 -4.24 0.65 6.99
C CYS A 48 -4.90 0.54 8.38
N GLY A 49 -4.51 1.37 9.36
CA GLY A 49 -5.08 1.39 10.70
C GLY A 49 -4.60 0.28 11.65
N MET A 50 -3.61 -0.54 11.24
CA MET A 50 -3.03 -1.61 12.08
C MET A 50 -2.12 -1.08 13.18
N GLN A 51 -1.60 0.14 13.03
CA GLN A 51 -0.74 0.80 14.01
C GLN A 51 -1.17 2.25 14.19
N LYS A 52 -1.21 2.70 15.44
CA LYS A 52 -1.48 4.11 15.74
C LYS A 52 -0.18 4.93 15.64
N PRO A 53 -0.23 6.14 15.08
CA PRO A 53 0.90 7.06 15.12
C PRO A 53 1.10 7.59 16.55
N THR A 54 2.27 8.19 16.82
CA THR A 54 2.54 8.91 18.07
C THR A 54 1.82 10.27 18.04
N ASP A 55 1.80 10.94 16.90
CA ASP A 55 1.10 12.21 16.69
C ASP A 55 0.63 12.31 15.22
N GLY A 56 -0.31 13.21 14.95
CA GLY A 56 -0.92 13.37 13.64
C GLY A 56 -2.08 12.42 13.38
N LYS A 57 -2.63 12.47 12.19
CA LYS A 57 -3.79 11.65 11.82
C LYS A 57 -3.75 11.22 10.36
N VAL A 58 -4.43 10.11 10.08
CA VAL A 58 -4.77 9.65 8.73
C VAL A 58 -6.27 9.82 8.53
N ALA A 59 -6.65 10.67 7.60
CA ALA A 59 -8.05 10.89 7.24
C ALA A 59 -8.43 10.00 6.05
N ILE A 60 -9.32 9.05 6.30
CA ILE A 60 -9.82 8.08 5.32
C ILE A 60 -11.33 8.28 5.20
N PRO A 61 -11.89 8.51 4.00
CA PRO A 61 -13.35 8.54 3.81
C PRO A 61 -13.99 7.20 4.21
N ASN A 62 -15.18 7.26 4.81
CA ASN A 62 -15.87 6.08 5.37
C ASN A 62 -16.11 4.96 4.33
N ASP A 63 -16.25 5.30 3.06
CA ASP A 63 -16.53 4.33 1.99
C ASP A 63 -15.28 3.82 1.28
N THR A 64 -14.08 4.20 1.76
CA THR A 64 -12.82 3.80 1.14
C THR A 64 -12.35 2.45 1.68
N THR A 65 -12.20 1.48 0.79
CA THR A 65 -11.68 0.15 1.11
C THR A 65 -10.16 0.10 0.93
N ILE A 66 -9.44 -0.48 1.91
CA ILE A 66 -7.99 -0.63 1.88
C ILE A 66 -7.63 -2.11 1.89
N GLY A 67 -6.80 -2.52 0.93
CA GLY A 67 -6.14 -3.82 0.91
C GLY A 67 -4.68 -3.68 1.34
N TYR A 68 -4.23 -4.46 2.31
CA TYR A 68 -2.85 -4.44 2.77
C TYR A 68 -2.22 -5.84 2.69
N LEU A 69 -1.10 -5.94 1.99
CA LEU A 69 -0.23 -7.11 1.98
C LEU A 69 0.99 -6.83 2.86
N PRO A 70 1.11 -7.41 4.05
CA PRO A 70 2.31 -7.30 4.88
C PRO A 70 3.43 -8.22 4.38
N GLN A 71 4.66 -7.92 4.77
CA GLN A 71 5.83 -8.71 4.41
C GLN A 71 5.79 -10.15 4.96
N VAL A 72 5.11 -10.38 6.08
CA VAL A 72 4.98 -11.71 6.72
C VAL A 72 3.52 -11.95 7.07
N MET A 73 3.00 -13.10 6.67
CA MET A 73 1.63 -13.52 6.96
C MET A 73 1.57 -14.92 7.58
N ILE A 74 0.53 -15.14 8.38
CA ILE A 74 0.16 -16.45 8.93
C ILE A 74 -1.21 -16.81 8.37
N LEU A 75 -1.25 -17.82 7.49
CA LEU A 75 -2.51 -18.41 7.00
C LEU A 75 -3.03 -19.47 7.97
N GLN A 76 -4.35 -19.61 8.04
CA GLN A 76 -5.00 -20.76 8.69
C GLN A 76 -5.05 -21.92 7.69
N ASP A 77 -4.50 -23.08 8.09
CA ASP A 77 -4.18 -24.21 7.20
C ASP A 77 -5.36 -25.18 6.94
N ASN A 78 -6.62 -24.76 7.07
CA ASN A 78 -7.76 -25.68 7.11
C ASN A 78 -8.59 -25.71 5.82
N THR A 79 -8.12 -25.10 4.72
CA THR A 79 -8.89 -24.96 3.47
C THR A 79 -8.02 -25.24 2.25
N THR A 80 -8.65 -25.48 1.09
CA THR A 80 -7.95 -25.56 -0.19
C THR A 80 -7.57 -24.18 -0.72
N VAL A 81 -6.62 -24.12 -1.68
CA VAL A 81 -6.18 -22.88 -2.31
C VAL A 81 -7.37 -22.10 -2.88
N LYS A 82 -8.27 -22.78 -3.59
CA LYS A 82 -9.45 -22.16 -4.22
C LYS A 82 -10.47 -21.67 -3.19
N GLU A 83 -10.73 -22.45 -2.14
CA GLU A 83 -11.62 -22.04 -1.05
C GLU A 83 -11.07 -20.83 -0.28
N GLU A 84 -9.76 -20.79 -0.06
CA GLU A 84 -9.12 -19.65 0.59
C GLU A 84 -9.27 -18.39 -0.26
N ALA A 85 -9.04 -18.47 -1.59
CA ALA A 85 -9.24 -17.36 -2.51
C ALA A 85 -10.72 -16.91 -2.57
N ARG A 86 -11.68 -17.84 -2.49
CA ARG A 86 -13.14 -17.54 -2.43
C ARG A 86 -13.53 -16.66 -1.24
N LYS A 87 -12.78 -16.67 -0.15
CA LYS A 87 -13.03 -15.78 1.00
C LYS A 87 -12.97 -14.29 0.63
N ALA A 88 -12.30 -13.94 -0.47
CA ALA A 88 -12.33 -12.59 -1.02
C ALA A 88 -13.76 -12.15 -1.41
N PHE A 89 -14.57 -13.08 -1.86
CA PHE A 89 -15.95 -12.89 -2.31
C PHE A 89 -16.98 -13.35 -1.27
N SER A 90 -16.66 -13.31 0.01
CA SER A 90 -17.54 -13.81 1.09
C SER A 90 -18.95 -13.21 1.06
N TYR A 91 -19.11 -11.98 0.58
CA TYR A 91 -20.41 -11.34 0.41
C TYR A 91 -21.19 -11.97 -0.78
N VAL A 92 -20.51 -12.17 -1.91
CA VAL A 92 -21.09 -12.78 -3.13
C VAL A 92 -21.49 -14.23 -2.86
N THR A 93 -20.66 -15.00 -2.17
CA THR A 93 -20.96 -16.40 -1.82
C THR A 93 -22.13 -16.53 -0.86
N LYS A 94 -22.25 -15.62 0.13
CA LYS A 94 -23.42 -15.56 1.02
C LYS A 94 -24.70 -15.21 0.25
N MET A 95 -24.60 -14.28 -0.70
CA MET A 95 -25.73 -13.89 -1.55
C MET A 95 -26.17 -15.05 -2.44
N LYS A 96 -25.23 -15.77 -3.05
CA LYS A 96 -25.52 -16.97 -3.84
C LYS A 96 -26.25 -18.05 -3.01
N ALA A 97 -25.73 -18.35 -1.81
CA ALA A 97 -26.39 -19.30 -0.92
C ALA A 97 -27.82 -18.88 -0.57
N ARG A 98 -28.09 -17.58 -0.41
CA ARG A 98 -29.43 -17.05 -0.18
C ARG A 98 -30.34 -17.19 -1.40
N ILE A 99 -29.80 -16.92 -2.61
CA ILE A 99 -30.51 -17.09 -3.88
C ILE A 99 -30.87 -18.56 -4.08
N ASP A 100 -29.93 -19.48 -3.84
CA ASP A 100 -30.15 -20.92 -3.94
C ASP A 100 -31.25 -21.40 -2.96
N ASP A 101 -31.27 -20.87 -1.73
CA ASP A 101 -32.34 -21.18 -0.75
C ASP A 101 -33.68 -20.61 -1.18
N LEU A 102 -33.74 -19.36 -1.67
CA LEU A 102 -35.00 -18.79 -2.21
C LEU A 102 -35.49 -19.57 -3.42
N ASN A 103 -34.63 -20.01 -4.31
CA ASN A 103 -34.97 -20.82 -5.47
C ASN A 103 -35.56 -22.19 -5.04
N ARG A 104 -34.94 -22.83 -4.02
CA ARG A 104 -35.46 -24.06 -3.45
C ARG A 104 -36.87 -23.84 -2.88
N GLN A 105 -37.08 -22.79 -2.07
CA GLN A 105 -38.41 -22.47 -1.52
C GLN A 105 -39.46 -22.23 -2.61
N LEU A 106 -39.10 -21.56 -3.70
CA LEU A 106 -39.98 -21.36 -4.86
C LEU A 106 -40.33 -22.67 -5.55
N THR A 107 -39.37 -23.60 -5.65
CA THR A 107 -39.57 -24.91 -6.31
C THR A 107 -40.43 -25.87 -5.49
N GLU A 108 -40.33 -25.81 -4.16
CA GLU A 108 -41.07 -26.68 -3.25
C GLU A 108 -42.54 -26.23 -3.01
N ARG A 109 -42.88 -24.97 -3.34
CA ARG A 109 -44.20 -24.39 -3.15
C ARG A 109 -45.10 -24.64 -4.35
N THR A 110 -46.39 -24.85 -4.07
CA THR A 110 -47.45 -25.09 -5.07
C THR A 110 -48.56 -24.02 -5.04
N ASP A 111 -48.46 -23.06 -4.11
CA ASP A 111 -49.45 -22.00 -3.89
C ASP A 111 -49.16 -20.74 -4.69
N TYR A 112 -49.00 -20.86 -6.00
CA TYR A 112 -48.55 -19.84 -6.92
C TYR A 112 -49.35 -18.53 -6.94
N GLU A 113 -50.62 -18.56 -6.52
CA GLU A 113 -51.52 -17.41 -6.47
C GLU A 113 -51.51 -16.67 -5.12
N SER A 114 -50.74 -17.14 -4.15
CA SER A 114 -50.68 -16.49 -2.83
C SER A 114 -49.81 -15.22 -2.85
N GLU A 115 -50.22 -14.21 -2.05
CA GLU A 115 -49.44 -13.00 -1.85
C GLU A 115 -48.04 -13.33 -1.31
N SER A 116 -47.90 -14.36 -0.48
CA SER A 116 -46.63 -14.79 0.07
C SER A 116 -45.71 -15.43 -0.97
N TYR A 117 -46.25 -16.09 -2.01
CA TYR A 117 -45.47 -16.59 -3.13
C TYR A 117 -44.98 -15.42 -4.00
N ALA A 118 -45.88 -14.46 -4.29
CA ALA A 118 -45.48 -13.24 -5.06
C ALA A 118 -44.36 -12.46 -4.37
N ALA A 119 -44.45 -12.27 -3.03
CA ALA A 119 -43.39 -11.63 -2.27
C ALA A 119 -42.06 -12.42 -2.29
N LEU A 120 -42.10 -13.75 -2.33
CA LEU A 120 -40.92 -14.59 -2.43
C LEU A 120 -40.26 -14.47 -3.81
N VAL A 121 -41.02 -14.38 -4.89
CA VAL A 121 -40.54 -14.14 -6.26
C VAL A 121 -39.89 -12.80 -6.36
N GLU A 122 -40.52 -11.75 -5.82
CA GLU A 122 -39.92 -10.40 -5.82
C GLU A 122 -38.58 -10.37 -5.10
N LYS A 123 -38.51 -10.99 -3.91
CA LYS A 123 -37.26 -11.08 -3.14
C LYS A 123 -36.17 -11.86 -3.88
N PHE A 124 -36.50 -12.96 -4.54
CA PHE A 124 -35.58 -13.73 -5.36
C PHE A 124 -35.05 -12.87 -6.50
N THR A 125 -35.93 -12.16 -7.21
CA THR A 125 -35.52 -11.27 -8.32
C THR A 125 -34.59 -10.17 -7.87
N GLN A 126 -34.92 -9.48 -6.76
CA GLN A 126 -34.07 -8.40 -6.22
C GLN A 126 -32.67 -8.91 -5.81
N GLU A 127 -32.59 -10.05 -5.11
CA GLU A 127 -31.29 -10.62 -4.70
C GLU A 127 -30.51 -11.13 -5.92
N HIS A 128 -31.18 -11.72 -6.91
CA HIS A 128 -30.55 -12.18 -8.15
C HIS A 128 -30.01 -11.02 -8.99
N ASP A 129 -30.77 -9.95 -9.20
CA ASP A 129 -30.32 -8.77 -9.92
C ASP A 129 -29.11 -8.13 -9.25
N ARG A 130 -29.15 -8.05 -7.93
CA ARG A 130 -28.02 -7.53 -7.16
C ARG A 130 -26.76 -8.39 -7.29
N PHE A 131 -26.94 -9.73 -7.28
CA PHE A 131 -25.86 -10.68 -7.50
C PHE A 131 -25.23 -10.52 -8.90
N MET A 132 -26.05 -10.36 -9.94
CA MET A 132 -25.60 -10.11 -11.31
C MET A 132 -24.84 -8.79 -11.44
N MET A 133 -25.34 -7.69 -10.83
CA MET A 133 -24.66 -6.39 -10.81
C MET A 133 -23.27 -6.45 -10.15
N LEU A 134 -23.08 -7.32 -9.18
CA LEU A 134 -21.81 -7.54 -8.48
C LEU A 134 -20.88 -8.53 -9.20
N GLY A 135 -21.23 -8.96 -10.43
CA GLY A 135 -20.44 -9.90 -11.21
C GLY A 135 -20.47 -11.32 -10.66
N GLY A 136 -21.56 -11.70 -10.01
CA GLY A 136 -21.71 -12.97 -9.31
C GLY A 136 -21.49 -14.24 -10.16
N ASP A 137 -21.71 -14.18 -11.47
CA ASP A 137 -21.45 -15.32 -12.37
C ASP A 137 -19.97 -15.47 -12.76
N ASN A 138 -19.18 -14.40 -12.62
CA ASN A 138 -17.80 -14.38 -13.09
C ASN A 138 -16.73 -14.56 -12.00
N TYR A 139 -17.12 -14.56 -10.71
CA TYR A 139 -16.13 -14.57 -9.63
C TYR A 139 -15.25 -15.83 -9.61
N GLU A 140 -15.77 -16.98 -10.01
CA GLU A 140 -15.00 -18.23 -10.10
C GLU A 140 -13.92 -18.12 -11.19
N ALA A 141 -14.27 -17.56 -12.35
CA ALA A 141 -13.30 -17.32 -13.43
C ALA A 141 -12.23 -16.29 -13.03
N GLU A 142 -12.61 -15.28 -12.26
CA GLU A 142 -11.65 -14.31 -11.71
C GLU A 142 -10.69 -14.96 -10.72
N ILE A 143 -11.17 -15.84 -9.83
CA ILE A 143 -10.33 -16.62 -8.92
C ILE A 143 -9.32 -17.45 -9.72
N GLU A 144 -9.78 -18.24 -10.68
CA GLU A 144 -8.91 -19.08 -11.50
C GLU A 144 -7.86 -18.26 -12.26
N ARG A 145 -8.28 -17.16 -12.90
CA ARG A 145 -7.39 -16.24 -13.60
C ARG A 145 -6.33 -15.64 -12.69
N THR A 146 -6.72 -15.21 -11.49
CA THR A 146 -5.81 -14.59 -10.53
C THR A 146 -4.82 -15.60 -9.97
N LEU A 147 -5.28 -16.79 -9.56
CA LEU A 147 -4.42 -17.85 -9.07
C LEU A 147 -3.43 -18.32 -10.16
N THR A 148 -3.90 -18.54 -11.40
CA THR A 148 -3.03 -18.91 -12.51
C THR A 148 -2.01 -17.81 -12.81
N GLY A 149 -2.42 -16.54 -12.77
CA GLY A 149 -1.51 -15.40 -12.94
C GLY A 149 -0.42 -15.30 -11.87
N LEU A 150 -0.69 -15.81 -10.67
CA LEU A 150 0.27 -15.91 -9.57
C LEU A 150 1.05 -17.23 -9.54
N GLY A 151 0.97 -18.03 -10.63
CA GLY A 151 1.77 -19.22 -10.85
C GLY A 151 1.17 -20.54 -10.35
N PHE A 152 -0.07 -20.56 -9.84
CA PHE A 152 -0.74 -21.82 -9.46
C PHE A 152 -1.21 -22.56 -10.70
N LEU A 153 -0.99 -23.88 -10.69
CA LEU A 153 -1.57 -24.78 -11.67
C LEU A 153 -3.04 -25.10 -11.28
N ARG A 154 -3.86 -25.47 -12.26
CA ARG A 154 -5.25 -25.90 -11.97
C ARG A 154 -5.31 -27.09 -11.02
N THR A 155 -4.32 -27.97 -11.06
CA THR A 155 -4.17 -29.12 -10.15
C THR A 155 -3.90 -28.72 -8.70
N ASP A 156 -3.44 -27.49 -8.46
CA ASP A 156 -3.16 -26.98 -7.11
C ASP A 156 -4.42 -26.42 -6.42
N PHE A 157 -5.47 -26.12 -7.16
CA PHE A 157 -6.64 -25.40 -6.63
C PHE A 157 -7.36 -26.14 -5.51
N ASP A 158 -7.45 -27.46 -5.62
CA ASP A 158 -8.12 -28.31 -4.63
C ASP A 158 -7.16 -28.87 -3.57
N ARG A 159 -5.88 -28.52 -3.63
CA ARG A 159 -4.89 -28.94 -2.63
C ARG A 159 -4.99 -28.11 -1.36
N PRO A 160 -4.79 -28.73 -0.18
CA PRO A 160 -4.76 -28.02 1.10
C PRO A 160 -3.67 -26.95 1.15
N THR A 161 -3.98 -25.78 1.72
CA THR A 161 -3.00 -24.70 1.89
C THR A 161 -1.81 -25.09 2.75
N SER A 162 -1.97 -26.08 3.64
CA SER A 162 -0.92 -26.64 4.49
C SER A 162 0.23 -27.30 3.71
N GLU A 163 -0.02 -27.80 2.50
CA GLU A 163 1.00 -28.42 1.66
C GLU A 163 1.96 -27.42 1.00
N PHE A 164 1.63 -26.13 1.05
CA PHE A 164 2.39 -25.10 0.38
C PHE A 164 3.38 -24.39 1.30
N SER A 165 4.54 -24.03 0.75
CA SER A 165 5.55 -23.23 1.45
C SER A 165 5.03 -21.83 1.81
N GLY A 166 5.70 -21.14 2.72
CA GLY A 166 5.34 -19.78 3.14
C GLY A 166 5.22 -18.79 1.96
N GLY A 167 6.09 -18.92 0.96
CA GLY A 167 6.03 -18.08 -0.24
C GLY A 167 4.77 -18.33 -1.08
N TRP A 168 4.36 -19.58 -1.26
CA TRP A 168 3.12 -19.90 -1.95
C TRP A 168 1.88 -19.44 -1.17
N ARG A 169 1.90 -19.56 0.15
CA ARG A 169 0.83 -19.03 1.01
C ARG A 169 0.71 -17.52 0.90
N MET A 170 1.84 -16.80 0.77
CA MET A 170 1.84 -15.36 0.51
C MET A 170 1.18 -15.03 -0.83
N ARG A 171 1.39 -15.86 -1.89
CA ARG A 171 0.70 -15.68 -3.17
C ARG A 171 -0.82 -15.87 -3.04
N ILE A 172 -1.30 -16.79 -2.19
CA ILE A 172 -2.75 -16.95 -1.92
C ILE A 172 -3.32 -15.68 -1.26
N GLU A 173 -2.62 -15.13 -0.26
CA GLU A 173 -3.07 -13.89 0.38
C GLU A 173 -3.06 -12.69 -0.59
N LEU A 174 -2.02 -12.60 -1.42
CA LEU A 174 -1.99 -11.60 -2.48
C LEU A 174 -3.20 -11.77 -3.41
N ALA A 175 -3.53 -13.01 -3.84
CA ALA A 175 -4.71 -13.28 -4.64
C ALA A 175 -5.99 -12.75 -3.97
N LYS A 176 -6.18 -13.05 -2.68
CA LYS A 176 -7.36 -12.58 -1.91
C LYS A 176 -7.48 -11.07 -1.88
N ILE A 177 -6.37 -10.38 -1.68
CA ILE A 177 -6.34 -8.91 -1.63
C ILE A 177 -6.66 -8.33 -3.00
N LEU A 178 -6.07 -8.86 -4.07
CA LEU A 178 -6.31 -8.40 -5.45
C LEU A 178 -7.77 -8.64 -5.89
N LEU A 179 -8.34 -9.81 -5.55
CA LEU A 179 -9.72 -10.17 -5.86
C LEU A 179 -10.75 -9.27 -5.18
N ARG A 180 -10.44 -8.73 -4.00
CA ARG A 180 -11.32 -7.75 -3.31
C ARG A 180 -11.41 -6.41 -4.01
N ARG A 181 -10.49 -6.10 -4.94
CA ARG A 181 -10.41 -4.84 -5.69
C ARG A 181 -10.56 -3.60 -4.80
N PRO A 182 -9.73 -3.44 -3.76
CA PRO A 182 -9.86 -2.31 -2.86
C PRO A 182 -9.60 -0.99 -3.57
N ASP A 183 -10.09 0.12 -3.01
CA ASP A 183 -9.85 1.46 -3.55
C ASP A 183 -8.37 1.85 -3.43
N ILE A 184 -7.72 1.39 -2.37
CA ILE A 184 -6.28 1.62 -2.14
C ILE A 184 -5.61 0.30 -1.79
N LEU A 185 -4.56 0.00 -2.51
CA LEU A 185 -3.75 -1.20 -2.35
C LEU A 185 -2.38 -0.84 -1.76
N LEU A 186 -2.09 -1.37 -0.59
CA LEU A 186 -0.82 -1.19 0.12
C LEU A 186 -0.04 -2.50 0.03
N LEU A 187 1.11 -2.49 -0.65
CA LEU A 187 1.93 -3.67 -0.88
C LEU A 187 3.32 -3.51 -0.27
N ASP A 188 3.68 -4.39 0.66
CA ASP A 188 5.00 -4.44 1.29
C ASP A 188 5.78 -5.64 0.75
N GLU A 189 6.74 -5.39 -0.14
CA GLU A 189 7.60 -6.36 -0.82
C GLU A 189 6.84 -7.50 -1.55
N PRO A 190 5.87 -7.17 -2.44
CA PRO A 190 5.02 -8.19 -3.06
C PRO A 190 5.77 -9.13 -4.02
N THR A 191 6.96 -8.74 -4.48
CA THR A 191 7.76 -9.49 -5.45
C THR A 191 8.64 -10.58 -4.82
N ASN A 192 8.86 -10.56 -3.49
CA ASN A 192 9.83 -11.44 -2.82
C ASN A 192 9.62 -12.94 -3.03
N HIS A 193 8.41 -13.38 -3.35
CA HIS A 193 8.05 -14.79 -3.49
C HIS A 193 7.45 -15.11 -4.87
N LEU A 194 7.58 -14.18 -5.84
CA LEU A 194 7.06 -14.35 -7.18
C LEU A 194 8.19 -14.71 -8.15
N ASP A 195 7.89 -15.56 -9.12
CA ASP A 195 8.72 -15.77 -10.30
C ASP A 195 8.50 -14.65 -11.33
N ILE A 196 9.35 -14.59 -12.34
CA ILE A 196 9.35 -13.53 -13.35
C ILE A 196 8.00 -13.41 -14.08
N GLU A 197 7.35 -14.54 -14.36
CA GLU A 197 6.06 -14.57 -15.06
C GLU A 197 4.95 -13.99 -14.18
N SER A 198 4.92 -14.37 -12.90
CA SER A 198 3.98 -13.85 -11.90
C SER A 198 4.21 -12.36 -11.63
N ILE A 199 5.46 -11.89 -11.60
CA ILE A 199 5.78 -10.45 -11.50
C ILE A 199 5.22 -9.70 -12.70
N GLY A 200 5.45 -10.18 -13.92
CA GLY A 200 4.92 -9.55 -15.13
C GLY A 200 3.38 -9.56 -15.21
N TRP A 201 2.74 -10.58 -14.65
CA TRP A 201 1.28 -10.61 -14.52
C TRP A 201 0.80 -9.58 -13.49
N LEU A 202 1.45 -9.49 -12.31
CA LEU A 202 1.12 -8.54 -11.26
C LEU A 202 1.29 -7.09 -11.74
N GLU A 203 2.36 -6.77 -12.48
CA GLU A 203 2.56 -5.46 -13.08
C GLU A 203 1.36 -5.04 -13.95
N ARG A 204 0.96 -5.92 -14.87
CA ARG A 204 -0.20 -5.68 -15.75
C ARG A 204 -1.50 -5.51 -14.97
N PHE A 205 -1.69 -6.35 -13.94
CA PHE A 205 -2.86 -6.25 -13.06
C PHE A 205 -2.92 -4.90 -12.35
N LEU A 206 -1.81 -4.46 -11.73
CA LEU A 206 -1.73 -3.19 -11.01
C LEU A 206 -1.91 -1.98 -11.93
N GLN A 207 -1.41 -2.06 -13.17
CA GLN A 207 -1.58 -1.00 -14.16
C GLN A 207 -3.03 -0.85 -14.64
N GLN A 208 -3.77 -1.94 -14.74
CA GLN A 208 -5.11 -1.97 -15.35
C GLN A 208 -6.25 -1.90 -14.33
N SER A 209 -6.10 -2.57 -13.20
CA SER A 209 -7.23 -2.87 -12.30
C SER A 209 -7.19 -2.13 -10.97
N ALA A 210 -6.01 -1.67 -10.51
CA ALA A 210 -5.90 -0.99 -9.24
C ALA A 210 -6.28 0.50 -9.36
N LYS A 211 -7.07 1.00 -8.40
CA LYS A 211 -7.42 2.43 -8.32
C LYS A 211 -6.23 3.24 -7.84
N ALA A 212 -5.78 3.03 -6.60
CA ALA A 212 -4.55 3.62 -6.07
C ALA A 212 -3.65 2.53 -5.48
N VAL A 213 -2.34 2.69 -5.61
CA VAL A 213 -1.33 1.74 -5.10
C VAL A 213 -0.27 2.49 -4.33
N VAL A 214 0.09 2.01 -3.14
CA VAL A 214 1.31 2.39 -2.42
C VAL A 214 2.17 1.15 -2.27
N LEU A 215 3.35 1.18 -2.87
CA LEU A 215 4.21 0.04 -3.08
C LEU A 215 5.56 0.25 -2.39
N VAL A 216 5.98 -0.72 -1.58
CA VAL A 216 7.37 -0.88 -1.14
C VAL A 216 7.95 -2.07 -1.87
N SER A 217 9.07 -1.91 -2.56
CA SER A 217 9.80 -3.02 -3.19
C SER A 217 11.29 -2.67 -3.33
N HIS A 218 12.13 -3.69 -3.44
CA HIS A 218 13.53 -3.60 -3.81
C HIS A 218 13.77 -3.86 -5.31
N ASP A 219 12.77 -4.34 -6.02
CA ASP A 219 12.81 -4.54 -7.47
C ASP A 219 12.59 -3.21 -8.21
N ARG A 220 13.67 -2.65 -8.75
CA ARG A 220 13.64 -1.36 -9.44
C ARG A 220 12.81 -1.39 -10.72
N ALA A 221 12.88 -2.48 -11.47
CA ALA A 221 12.12 -2.62 -12.71
C ALA A 221 10.63 -2.64 -12.42
N PHE A 222 10.20 -3.44 -11.44
CA PHE A 222 8.83 -3.50 -10.97
C PHE A 222 8.31 -2.14 -10.49
N ILE A 223 9.07 -1.45 -9.63
CA ILE A 223 8.70 -0.10 -9.16
C ILE A 223 8.50 0.84 -10.35
N ASN A 224 9.48 0.91 -11.26
CA ASN A 224 9.46 1.87 -12.37
C ASN A 224 8.32 1.59 -13.38
N ASN A 225 7.96 0.30 -13.56
CA ASN A 225 6.87 -0.11 -14.43
C ASN A 225 5.48 0.19 -13.82
N VAL A 226 5.34 0.03 -12.50
CA VAL A 226 4.04 0.16 -11.82
C VAL A 226 3.76 1.59 -11.37
N THR A 227 4.77 2.35 -10.91
CA THR A 227 4.57 3.62 -10.22
C THR A 227 4.74 4.84 -11.10
N ASN A 228 4.07 5.92 -10.74
CA ASN A 228 4.15 7.22 -11.40
C ASN A 228 4.55 8.36 -10.45
N ARG A 229 4.73 8.06 -9.17
CA ARG A 229 5.08 9.00 -8.11
C ARG A 229 5.96 8.30 -7.09
N THR A 230 6.97 8.99 -6.58
CA THR A 230 7.91 8.43 -5.60
C THR A 230 7.90 9.28 -4.33
N ILE A 231 7.68 8.64 -3.19
CA ILE A 231 7.75 9.26 -1.86
C ILE A 231 8.94 8.65 -1.13
N GLU A 232 9.91 9.50 -0.81
CA GLU A 232 11.12 9.09 -0.09
C GLU A 232 11.03 9.41 1.39
N ILE A 233 11.31 8.41 2.24
CA ILE A 233 11.52 8.62 3.68
C ILE A 233 13.02 8.66 3.94
N THR A 234 13.55 9.83 4.29
CA THR A 234 14.96 10.04 4.58
C THR A 234 15.14 11.00 5.75
N CYS A 235 16.08 10.68 6.67
CA CYS A 235 16.38 11.49 7.86
C CYS A 235 15.14 11.90 8.69
N GLY A 236 14.13 11.01 8.75
CA GLY A 236 12.91 11.27 9.51
C GLY A 236 11.92 12.23 8.84
N GLN A 237 12.16 12.61 7.61
CA GLN A 237 11.32 13.46 6.78
C GLN A 237 10.82 12.72 5.54
N VAL A 238 9.80 13.26 4.91
CA VAL A 238 9.26 12.75 3.65
C VAL A 238 9.48 13.77 2.54
N ASN A 239 10.01 13.29 1.42
CA ASN A 239 10.14 14.05 0.18
C ASN A 239 9.24 13.43 -0.88
N ASP A 240 8.40 14.24 -1.49
CA ASP A 240 7.40 13.81 -2.48
C ASP A 240 7.85 14.23 -3.90
N TYR A 241 8.12 13.25 -4.74
CA TYR A 241 8.53 13.45 -6.12
C TYR A 241 7.43 12.93 -7.05
N ARG A 242 6.79 13.82 -7.81
CA ARG A 242 5.72 13.46 -8.77
C ARG A 242 6.31 12.95 -10.08
N VAL A 243 7.24 12.01 -9.96
CA VAL A 243 7.96 11.40 -11.08
C VAL A 243 8.15 9.89 -10.82
N LYS A 244 8.47 9.16 -11.89
CA LYS A 244 8.83 7.74 -11.81
C LYS A 244 10.14 7.52 -11.06
N TYR A 245 10.38 6.28 -10.65
CA TYR A 245 11.53 5.92 -9.82
C TYR A 245 12.90 6.27 -10.45
N ASP A 246 13.09 6.01 -11.75
CA ASP A 246 14.38 6.33 -12.42
C ASP A 246 14.66 7.83 -12.49
N GLU A 247 13.62 8.63 -12.68
CA GLU A 247 13.73 10.09 -12.68
C GLU A 247 13.96 10.63 -11.25
N TYR A 248 13.29 10.05 -10.27
CA TYR A 248 13.52 10.35 -8.85
C TYR A 248 15.00 10.14 -8.46
N ILE A 249 15.65 9.06 -8.91
CA ILE A 249 17.07 8.82 -8.61
C ILE A 249 17.94 9.98 -9.08
N LYS A 250 17.70 10.50 -10.29
CA LYS A 250 18.44 11.65 -10.83
C LYS A 250 18.22 12.91 -9.97
N LEU A 251 16.95 13.22 -9.68
CA LEU A 251 16.60 14.39 -8.86
C LEU A 251 17.16 14.30 -7.43
N ARG A 252 17.16 13.12 -6.84
CA ARG A 252 17.76 12.88 -5.52
C ARG A 252 19.26 13.13 -5.54
N ASP A 253 19.95 12.63 -6.55
CA ASP A 253 21.40 12.76 -6.67
C ASP A 253 21.80 14.24 -6.92
N GLU A 254 21.08 14.96 -7.77
CA GLU A 254 21.24 16.41 -7.97
C GLU A 254 21.01 17.20 -6.66
N ARG A 255 19.96 16.86 -5.91
CA ARG A 255 19.67 17.49 -4.61
C ARG A 255 20.78 17.23 -3.60
N HIS A 256 21.31 16.01 -3.56
CA HIS A 256 22.42 15.66 -2.69
C HIS A 256 23.70 16.46 -3.04
N GLU A 257 24.02 16.58 -4.31
CA GLU A 257 25.15 17.41 -4.74
C GLU A 257 24.98 18.90 -4.36
N GLN A 258 23.78 19.45 -4.54
CA GLN A 258 23.49 20.83 -4.13
C GLN A 258 23.66 21.01 -2.62
N GLN A 259 23.17 20.07 -1.80
CA GLN A 259 23.33 20.10 -0.36
C GLN A 259 24.80 20.00 0.05
N LEU A 260 25.58 19.14 -0.61
CA LEU A 260 27.00 19.00 -0.34
C LEU A 260 27.76 20.31 -0.65
N ARG A 261 27.50 20.92 -1.81
CA ARG A 261 28.11 22.21 -2.19
C ARG A 261 27.73 23.34 -1.22
N ALA A 262 26.45 23.38 -0.78
CA ALA A 262 25.99 24.34 0.21
C ALA A 262 26.72 24.16 1.55
N TYR A 263 26.88 22.91 1.99
CA TYR A 263 27.61 22.57 3.21
C TYR A 263 29.10 22.98 3.12
N GLU A 264 29.78 22.68 2.01
CA GLU A 264 31.17 23.05 1.79
C GLU A 264 31.35 24.58 1.81
N ASN A 265 30.42 25.33 1.20
CA ASN A 265 30.45 26.79 1.23
C ASN A 265 30.26 27.33 2.66
N GLN A 266 29.31 26.79 3.41
CA GLN A 266 29.12 27.14 4.84
C GLN A 266 30.39 26.85 5.66
N GLN A 267 31.02 25.71 5.46
CA GLN A 267 32.27 25.38 6.19
C GLN A 267 33.42 26.36 5.86
N LYS A 268 33.53 26.78 4.60
CA LYS A 268 34.52 27.83 4.21
C LYS A 268 34.22 29.16 4.90
N GLU A 269 32.95 29.60 4.89
CA GLU A 269 32.52 30.83 5.54
C GLU A 269 32.79 30.80 7.04
N ILE A 270 32.48 29.66 7.70
CA ILE A 270 32.78 29.46 9.13
C ILE A 270 34.29 29.51 9.39
N ALA A 271 35.12 28.93 8.51
CA ALA A 271 36.56 28.96 8.64
C ALA A 271 37.11 30.39 8.49
N ASP A 272 36.64 31.14 7.48
CA ASP A 272 37.04 32.54 7.25
C ASP A 272 36.66 33.44 8.43
N ILE A 273 35.45 33.24 9.01
CA ILE A 273 35.03 33.98 10.20
C ILE A 273 35.87 33.63 11.41
N LYS A 274 36.23 32.36 11.61
CA LYS A 274 37.12 31.92 12.70
C LYS A 274 38.52 32.56 12.56
N ASP A 275 39.07 32.50 11.38
CA ASP A 275 40.38 33.14 11.07
C ASP A 275 40.34 34.65 11.31
N PHE A 276 39.24 35.31 10.92
CA PHE A 276 39.03 36.73 11.17
C PHE A 276 38.99 37.02 12.69
N ILE A 277 38.22 36.25 13.47
CA ILE A 277 38.16 36.40 14.92
C ILE A 277 39.52 36.19 15.58
N GLU A 278 40.30 35.18 15.15
CA GLU A 278 41.65 34.93 15.68
C GLU A 278 42.62 36.07 15.42
N ARG A 279 42.62 36.62 14.19
CA ARG A 279 43.51 37.77 13.83
C ARG A 279 43.21 39.02 14.65
N PHE A 280 41.97 39.23 15.06
CA PHE A 280 41.57 40.44 15.80
C PHE A 280 41.48 40.24 17.31
N ARG A 281 41.52 38.97 17.82
CA ARG A 281 41.41 38.63 19.25
C ARG A 281 42.45 39.34 20.13
N TYR A 282 43.62 39.65 19.57
CA TYR A 282 44.72 40.29 20.28
C TYR A 282 44.80 41.81 20.10
N LYS A 283 43.81 42.45 19.41
CA LYS A 283 43.75 43.90 19.27
C LYS A 283 42.68 44.49 20.20
N PRO A 284 43.07 45.13 21.34
CA PRO A 284 42.09 45.51 22.39
C PRO A 284 40.98 46.47 21.91
N THR A 285 41.25 47.28 20.87
CA THR A 285 40.31 48.30 20.37
C THR A 285 39.20 47.75 19.46
N LYS A 286 39.32 46.52 18.97
CA LYS A 286 38.31 45.93 18.06
C LYS A 286 37.57 44.73 18.65
N ALA A 287 38.02 44.14 19.76
CA ALA A 287 37.41 43.00 20.42
C ALA A 287 35.96 43.27 20.89
N VAL A 288 35.66 44.51 21.28
CA VAL A 288 34.31 44.91 21.74
C VAL A 288 33.30 45.03 20.59
N GLN A 289 33.75 45.36 19.37
CA GLN A 289 32.86 45.50 18.21
C GLN A 289 32.46 44.16 17.58
N GLU A 290 33.22 43.10 17.81
CA GLU A 290 32.99 41.79 17.17
C GLU A 290 32.17 40.83 18.01
N ILE A 291 32.15 40.97 19.34
CA ILE A 291 31.23 40.23 20.20
C ILE A 291 29.76 40.56 19.86
N GLY A 292 29.50 41.80 19.34
CA GLY A 292 28.15 42.21 18.90
C GLY A 292 27.71 41.61 17.55
N ARG A 293 28.64 41.17 16.69
CA ARG A 293 28.33 40.57 15.37
C ARG A 293 28.15 39.05 15.40
N ALA A 294 28.64 38.37 16.43
CA ALA A 294 28.52 36.95 16.62
C ALA A 294 27.17 36.52 17.27
N HIS A 295 26.33 37.49 17.63
CA HIS A 295 25.04 37.28 18.28
C HIS A 295 23.79 37.70 17.42
N VAL A 296 23.98 37.83 16.10
CA VAL A 296 22.83 38.09 15.20
C VAL A 296 22.59 36.90 14.31
#